data_d08a98254e14bca34c565b9d7705de87
#
_entry.id   d08a98254e14bca34c565b9d7705de87
#
_cell.length_a   1.000
_cell.length_b   1.000
_cell.length_c   1.000
_cell.angle_alpha   90.00
_cell.angle_beta   90.00
_cell.angle_gamma   90.00
#
_symmetry.space_group_name_H-M   'P 1'
#
loop_
_entity.id
_entity.type
_entity.pdbx_description
1 polymer ?
#
loop_
_entity_poly.entity_id
_entity_poly.type
_entity_poly.pdbx_seq_one_letter_code
_entity_poly.pdbx_strand_id
1 'polypeptide(L)'
;NKQKSFDRSYKAGYSGITGASSLSGYIAHLSEGYYVADLRGSNNYNPYDNLSNPWLNVLGAESYLINPKSPTGDSWNSIVGNGTNTAGDLYVREKGSIDEYNFNVGGNIYNVFYWGLGIAVTDFSYDIQSGYGENFTGGYISPGSPNVDGWYLMRNALHTNGSGIKVNLGVIMRATDNFRLGFAFHTPNYYKMTDSYVASVKYDFNESGTPHEGLKETPSGSYDYEFQSPWRMIASAAYVFGQSGILSFDYEYTSSNNMSFDDPYSVDAFYKTNQEITEMVSPMHTFKIGGEFRITPQISARLGYAYQTSPVKSEYRSGREIPTAGTLTMFTLDRETNYFTVGLGYRFSNVYVDMAYMHRYRRSELFPFSPLPAAVDNPYNPDQTEPLLAISPQISSLTDHNNSFVLTLGVKF
;
A
#
# COMPACT_ATOMS: atom_id res chain seq x y z
N ASN A 1 18.12 13.90 -13.06
CA ASN A 1 17.09 13.79 -12.03
C ASN A 1 15.79 13.26 -12.66
N LYS A 2 15.12 12.37 -11.95
CA LYS A 2 13.79 11.87 -12.30
C LYS A 2 12.92 12.02 -11.08
N GLN A 3 11.88 12.82 -11.21
CA GLN A 3 10.90 13.04 -10.15
C GLN A 3 9.58 12.38 -10.51
N LYS A 4 9.00 11.67 -9.56
CA LYS A 4 7.62 11.17 -9.59
C LYS A 4 6.91 11.64 -8.35
N SER A 5 5.73 12.23 -8.51
CA SER A 5 4.87 12.61 -7.40
C SER A 5 3.43 12.21 -7.69
N PHE A 6 2.67 12.01 -6.63
CA PHE A 6 1.23 11.80 -6.69
C PHE A 6 0.54 12.41 -5.48
N ASP A 7 -0.71 12.80 -5.65
CA ASP A 7 -1.65 13.18 -4.59
C ASP A 7 -3.00 12.60 -5.01
N ARG A 8 -3.54 11.68 -4.22
CA ARG A 8 -4.81 11.03 -4.51
C ARG A 8 -5.67 10.93 -3.26
N SER A 9 -6.98 10.97 -3.45
CA SER A 9 -7.94 10.72 -2.40
C SER A 9 -9.08 9.85 -2.90
N TYR A 10 -9.61 9.02 -2.03
CA TYR A 10 -10.73 8.15 -2.33
C TYR A 10 -11.60 7.93 -1.09
N LYS A 11 -12.85 7.50 -1.33
CA LYS A 11 -13.84 7.26 -0.29
C LYS A 11 -14.58 5.97 -0.58
N ALA A 12 -15.02 5.31 0.48
CA ALA A 12 -15.94 4.18 0.41
C ALA A 12 -17.03 4.34 1.48
N GLY A 13 -18.27 3.98 1.14
CA GLY A 13 -19.38 3.94 2.08
C GLY A 13 -19.82 2.50 2.30
N TYR A 14 -20.22 2.17 3.52
CA TYR A 14 -20.60 0.84 3.96
C TYR A 14 -21.96 0.91 4.64
N SER A 15 -22.77 -0.15 4.50
CA SER A 15 -24.09 -0.24 5.12
C SER A 15 -24.38 -1.65 5.60
N GLY A 16 -25.26 -1.78 6.59
CA GLY A 16 -25.57 -3.08 7.18
C GLY A 16 -24.37 -3.74 7.86
N ILE A 17 -23.53 -2.92 8.49
CA ILE A 17 -22.37 -3.37 9.27
C ILE A 17 -22.91 -4.10 10.52
N THR A 18 -22.31 -5.24 10.83
CA THR A 18 -22.53 -6.04 12.02
C THR A 18 -21.28 -6.12 12.87
N GLY A 19 -21.34 -6.68 14.06
CA GLY A 19 -20.13 -6.90 14.88
C GLY A 19 -19.01 -7.63 14.14
N ALA A 20 -19.36 -8.57 13.25
CA ALA A 20 -18.39 -9.30 12.43
C ALA A 20 -17.80 -8.48 11.27
N SER A 21 -18.36 -7.33 10.93
CA SER A 21 -17.90 -6.46 9.85
C SER A 21 -17.63 -5.01 10.28
N SER A 22 -17.63 -4.74 11.59
CA SER A 22 -17.31 -3.46 12.21
C SER A 22 -15.82 -3.39 12.57
N LEU A 23 -15.26 -2.18 12.51
CA LEU A 23 -13.92 -1.92 13.03
C LEU A 23 -13.85 -2.19 14.54
N SER A 24 -14.88 -1.84 15.29
CA SER A 24 -14.92 -2.16 16.73
C SER A 24 -14.92 -3.66 17.00
N GLY A 25 -15.59 -4.46 16.14
CA GLY A 25 -15.52 -5.91 16.20
C GLY A 25 -14.12 -6.46 15.90
N TYR A 26 -13.45 -5.90 14.90
CA TYR A 26 -12.06 -6.22 14.60
C TYR A 26 -11.13 -5.95 15.79
N ILE A 27 -11.25 -4.77 16.40
CA ILE A 27 -10.44 -4.40 17.58
C ILE A 27 -10.75 -5.31 18.77
N ALA A 28 -12.04 -5.64 19.01
CA ALA A 28 -12.43 -6.54 20.09
C ALA A 28 -11.80 -7.93 19.91
N HIS A 29 -11.84 -8.47 18.69
CA HIS A 29 -11.21 -9.76 18.36
C HIS A 29 -9.69 -9.76 18.64
N LEU A 30 -8.98 -8.70 18.24
CA LEU A 30 -7.54 -8.55 18.51
C LEU A 30 -7.22 -8.30 19.98
N SER A 31 -8.20 -7.89 20.78
CA SER A 31 -8.00 -7.55 22.18
C SER A 31 -8.30 -8.70 23.15
N GLU A 32 -8.82 -9.83 22.66
CA GLU A 32 -9.02 -11.00 23.49
C GLU A 32 -7.69 -11.47 24.10
N GLY A 33 -7.70 -11.77 25.40
CA GLY A 33 -6.52 -12.16 26.17
C GLY A 33 -5.75 -11.00 26.80
N TYR A 34 -6.06 -9.73 26.45
CA TYR A 34 -5.50 -8.56 27.14
C TYR A 34 -6.42 -8.15 28.29
N TYR A 35 -5.90 -8.05 29.51
CA TYR A 35 -6.67 -7.63 30.67
C TYR A 35 -7.08 -6.15 30.58
N VAL A 36 -8.18 -5.81 31.21
CA VAL A 36 -8.65 -4.40 31.31
C VAL A 36 -7.58 -3.49 31.89
N ALA A 37 -6.81 -3.98 32.88
CA ALA A 37 -5.74 -3.25 33.50
C ALA A 37 -4.56 -2.96 32.55
N ASP A 38 -4.39 -3.75 31.48
CA ASP A 38 -3.35 -3.55 30.48
C ASP A 38 -3.73 -2.50 29.45
N LEU A 39 -5.02 -2.47 29.03
CA LEU A 39 -5.49 -1.61 27.94
C LEU A 39 -6.13 -0.29 28.41
N ARG A 40 -6.51 -0.15 29.68
CA ARG A 40 -7.09 1.09 30.23
C ARG A 40 -6.14 1.78 31.17
N GLY A 41 -5.94 3.07 30.94
CA GLY A 41 -5.11 3.92 31.79
C GLY A 41 -5.70 4.17 33.16
N SER A 42 -4.82 4.48 34.11
CA SER A 42 -5.16 4.93 35.46
C SER A 42 -4.24 6.08 35.88
N ASN A 43 -4.46 6.65 37.09
CA ASN A 43 -3.66 7.78 37.54
C ASN A 43 -2.14 7.51 37.56
N ASN A 44 -1.72 6.24 37.66
CA ASN A 44 -0.32 5.85 37.77
C ASN A 44 0.13 4.92 36.62
N TYR A 45 -0.68 4.70 35.60
CA TYR A 45 -0.39 3.79 34.51
C TYR A 45 -0.89 4.35 33.19
N ASN A 46 0.04 4.52 32.24
CA ASN A 46 -0.26 4.83 30.86
C ASN A 46 -0.07 3.56 30.01
N PRO A 47 -1.13 2.99 29.43
CA PRO A 47 -1.05 1.73 28.69
C PRO A 47 -0.19 1.81 27.41
N TYR A 48 0.03 3.01 26.87
CA TYR A 48 0.90 3.23 25.71
C TYR A 48 2.40 3.08 26.04
N ASP A 49 2.79 3.18 27.31
CA ASP A 49 4.19 3.02 27.74
C ASP A 49 4.60 1.54 27.84
N ASN A 50 3.64 0.62 27.84
CA ASN A 50 3.90 -0.80 27.80
C ASN A 50 4.04 -1.30 26.35
N LEU A 51 5.27 -1.66 25.96
CA LEU A 51 5.60 -2.12 24.61
C LEU A 51 4.86 -3.40 24.17
N SER A 52 4.30 -4.18 25.11
CA SER A 52 3.52 -5.37 24.81
C SER A 52 2.07 -5.04 24.44
N ASN A 53 1.61 -3.82 24.68
CA ASN A 53 0.24 -3.42 24.37
C ASN A 53 0.15 -2.85 22.96
N PRO A 54 -0.65 -3.45 22.06
CA PRO A 54 -0.90 -2.86 20.75
C PRO A 54 -1.68 -1.53 20.89
N TRP A 55 -1.16 -0.46 20.32
CA TRP A 55 -1.76 0.87 20.43
C TRP A 55 -3.20 0.93 19.89
N LEU A 56 -3.52 0.11 18.89
CA LEU A 56 -4.89 0.00 18.38
C LEU A 56 -5.87 -0.50 19.44
N ASN A 57 -5.46 -1.53 20.20
CA ASN A 57 -6.27 -2.13 21.28
C ASN A 57 -6.48 -1.15 22.43
N VAL A 58 -5.39 -0.47 22.84
CA VAL A 58 -5.45 0.59 23.86
C VAL A 58 -6.40 1.71 23.43
N LEU A 59 -6.23 2.22 22.19
CA LEU A 59 -7.06 3.29 21.66
C LEU A 59 -8.55 2.89 21.60
N GLY A 60 -8.83 1.63 21.20
CA GLY A 60 -10.17 1.08 21.20
C GLY A 60 -10.80 0.97 22.58
N ALA A 61 -10.02 0.55 23.59
CA ALA A 61 -10.48 0.42 24.97
C ALA A 61 -10.69 1.80 25.64
N GLU A 62 -9.79 2.74 25.43
CA GLU A 62 -9.86 4.11 25.97
C GLU A 62 -11.00 4.94 25.36
N SER A 63 -11.42 4.64 24.14
CA SER A 63 -12.49 5.33 23.40
C SER A 63 -13.85 4.61 23.43
N TYR A 64 -14.00 3.57 24.25
CA TYR A 64 -15.21 2.75 24.36
C TYR A 64 -15.64 2.02 23.08
N LEU A 65 -14.79 1.94 22.05
CA LEU A 65 -15.07 1.12 20.87
C LEU A 65 -15.14 -0.35 21.23
N ILE A 66 -14.33 -0.74 22.24
CA ILE A 66 -14.39 -2.04 22.88
C ILE A 66 -14.57 -1.89 24.38
N ASN A 67 -15.36 -2.79 24.94
CA ASN A 67 -15.73 -2.76 26.34
C ASN A 67 -15.59 -4.14 26.98
N PRO A 68 -15.05 -4.22 28.21
CA PRO A 68 -14.79 -5.51 28.83
C PRO A 68 -16.10 -6.24 29.16
N LYS A 69 -16.09 -7.57 28.99
CA LYS A 69 -17.20 -8.44 29.42
C LYS A 69 -17.33 -8.51 30.96
N SER A 70 -16.22 -8.29 31.66
CA SER A 70 -16.17 -8.16 33.13
C SER A 70 -15.16 -7.10 33.54
N PRO A 71 -15.32 -6.45 34.70
CA PRO A 71 -14.47 -5.31 35.11
C PRO A 71 -12.96 -5.60 35.22
N THR A 72 -12.59 -6.86 35.45
CA THR A 72 -11.18 -7.30 35.62
C THR A 72 -10.79 -8.39 34.63
N GLY A 73 -11.66 -8.68 33.62
CA GLY A 73 -11.44 -9.76 32.67
C GLY A 73 -10.52 -9.35 31.51
N ASP A 74 -10.36 -10.29 30.61
CA ASP A 74 -9.51 -10.23 29.43
C ASP A 74 -10.28 -10.48 28.13
N SER A 75 -11.61 -10.39 28.20
CA SER A 75 -12.54 -10.60 27.10
C SER A 75 -13.32 -9.34 26.79
N TRP A 76 -13.51 -9.08 25.52
CA TRP A 76 -14.01 -7.80 25.04
C TRP A 76 -15.25 -7.92 24.18
N ASN A 77 -16.18 -7.00 24.35
CA ASN A 77 -17.31 -6.76 23.45
C ASN A 77 -17.01 -5.54 22.57
N SER A 78 -17.42 -5.60 21.31
CA SER A 78 -17.46 -4.40 20.48
C SER A 78 -18.68 -3.55 20.78
N ILE A 79 -18.60 -2.23 20.58
CA ILE A 79 -19.74 -1.33 20.70
C ILE A 79 -20.80 -1.64 19.63
N VAL A 80 -20.41 -2.12 18.46
CA VAL A 80 -21.29 -2.62 17.38
C VAL A 80 -21.43 -4.12 17.53
N GLY A 81 -22.60 -4.58 17.95
CA GLY A 81 -22.88 -5.99 18.19
C GLY A 81 -23.98 -6.54 17.28
N ASN A 82 -24.55 -7.68 17.69
CA ASN A 82 -25.73 -8.26 17.03
C ASN A 82 -26.97 -7.38 17.27
N GLY A 83 -27.71 -7.06 16.19
CA GLY A 83 -28.90 -6.21 16.26
C GLY A 83 -28.60 -4.69 16.18
N THR A 84 -27.35 -4.27 16.16
CA THR A 84 -26.96 -2.88 15.92
C THR A 84 -27.20 -2.54 14.44
N ASN A 85 -27.87 -1.41 14.18
CA ASN A 85 -27.99 -0.87 12.83
C ASN A 85 -26.87 0.13 12.59
N THR A 86 -25.98 -0.19 11.65
CA THR A 86 -24.72 0.54 11.49
C THR A 86 -24.42 0.83 10.03
N ALA A 87 -23.96 2.06 9.77
CA ALA A 87 -23.37 2.49 8.51
C ALA A 87 -22.00 3.10 8.76
N GLY A 88 -21.07 2.94 7.82
CA GLY A 88 -19.70 3.42 7.96
C GLY A 88 -19.19 4.12 6.71
N ASP A 89 -18.19 4.94 6.90
CA ASP A 89 -17.49 5.67 5.85
C ASP A 89 -15.97 5.57 6.03
N LEU A 90 -15.26 5.32 4.94
CA LEU A 90 -13.81 5.38 4.87
C LEU A 90 -13.40 6.52 3.93
N TYR A 91 -12.49 7.35 4.41
CA TYR A 91 -11.80 8.36 3.63
C TYR A 91 -10.30 8.16 3.71
N VAL A 92 -9.61 8.24 2.57
CA VAL A 92 -8.16 8.12 2.51
C VAL A 92 -7.60 9.21 1.60
N ARG A 93 -6.52 9.83 2.02
CA ARG A 93 -5.66 10.68 1.20
C ARG A 93 -4.23 10.20 1.29
N GLU A 94 -3.61 10.02 0.12
CA GLU A 94 -2.22 9.62 -0.01
C GLU A 94 -1.49 10.62 -0.90
N LYS A 95 -0.32 11.03 -0.44
CA LYS A 95 0.58 11.91 -1.18
C LYS A 95 1.99 11.34 -1.10
N GLY A 96 2.73 11.41 -2.18
CA GLY A 96 4.11 10.92 -2.16
C GLY A 96 4.95 11.47 -3.29
N SER A 97 6.26 11.40 -3.12
CA SER A 97 7.25 11.72 -4.13
C SER A 97 8.46 10.79 -4.05
N ILE A 98 9.05 10.55 -5.20
CA ILE A 98 10.33 9.86 -5.34
C ILE A 98 11.19 10.70 -6.27
N ASP A 99 12.32 11.16 -5.76
CA ASP A 99 13.34 11.87 -6.51
C ASP A 99 14.54 10.93 -6.71
N GLU A 100 14.94 10.70 -7.97
CA GLU A 100 16.02 9.79 -8.32
C GLU A 100 17.11 10.53 -9.08
N TYR A 101 18.32 10.52 -8.55
CA TYR A 101 19.52 11.11 -9.14
C TYR A 101 20.39 10.01 -9.70
N ASN A 102 20.51 9.97 -11.04
CA ASN A 102 21.22 8.92 -11.77
C ASN A 102 22.57 9.42 -12.30
N PHE A 103 23.63 8.65 -12.03
CA PHE A 103 24.95 8.81 -12.61
C PHE A 103 25.21 7.60 -13.50
N ASN A 104 25.38 7.84 -14.79
CA ASN A 104 25.48 6.75 -15.77
C ASN A 104 26.79 6.89 -16.57
N VAL A 105 27.43 5.75 -16.82
CA VAL A 105 28.53 5.60 -17.76
C VAL A 105 28.18 4.50 -18.74
N GLY A 106 28.56 4.65 -19.99
CA GLY A 106 28.30 3.65 -21.01
C GLY A 106 29.27 3.75 -22.17
N GLY A 107 29.31 2.70 -22.94
CA GLY A 107 30.16 2.61 -24.09
C GLY A 107 29.65 1.62 -25.12
N ASN A 108 30.35 1.56 -26.26
CA ASN A 108 30.08 0.57 -27.29
C ASN A 108 31.37 -0.10 -27.78
N ILE A 109 31.22 -1.32 -28.24
CA ILE A 109 32.29 -2.12 -28.84
C ILE A 109 31.86 -2.41 -30.29
N TYR A 110 32.63 -1.91 -31.25
CA TYR A 110 32.42 -2.09 -32.69
C TYR A 110 31.03 -1.71 -33.23
N ASN A 111 30.28 -0.82 -32.49
CA ASN A 111 28.88 -0.48 -32.79
C ASN A 111 27.93 -1.70 -32.85
N VAL A 112 28.33 -2.81 -32.27
CA VAL A 112 27.55 -4.06 -32.16
C VAL A 112 27.07 -4.28 -30.75
N PHE A 113 27.95 -4.09 -29.77
CA PHE A 113 27.66 -4.32 -28.37
C PHE A 113 27.74 -2.98 -27.59
N TYR A 114 26.67 -2.62 -26.93
CA TYR A 114 26.54 -1.43 -26.10
C TYR A 114 26.33 -1.85 -24.64
N TRP A 115 26.99 -1.19 -23.74
CA TRP A 115 26.86 -1.44 -22.29
C TRP A 115 26.65 -0.14 -21.53
N GLY A 116 25.97 -0.24 -20.39
CA GLY A 116 25.73 0.87 -19.47
C GLY A 116 25.76 0.39 -18.02
N LEU A 117 26.36 1.21 -17.18
CA LEU A 117 26.36 1.08 -15.73
C LEU A 117 25.84 2.38 -15.14
N GLY A 118 24.92 2.29 -14.20
CA GLY A 118 24.37 3.44 -13.51
C GLY A 118 24.31 3.23 -12.01
N ILE A 119 24.52 4.28 -11.26
CA ILE A 119 24.25 4.35 -9.83
C ILE A 119 23.15 5.38 -9.63
N ALA A 120 22.12 5.03 -8.88
CA ALA A 120 21.02 5.91 -8.57
C ALA A 120 20.91 6.11 -7.06
N VAL A 121 20.84 7.37 -6.64
CA VAL A 121 20.48 7.77 -5.28
C VAL A 121 19.02 8.21 -5.32
N THR A 122 18.22 7.70 -4.41
CA THR A 122 16.78 7.93 -4.37
C THR A 122 16.42 8.61 -3.06
N ASP A 123 15.59 9.64 -3.13
CA ASP A 123 14.93 10.27 -1.99
C ASP A 123 13.43 9.99 -2.07
N PHE A 124 12.83 9.61 -0.94
CA PHE A 124 11.45 9.13 -0.86
C PHE A 124 10.70 9.86 0.24
N SER A 125 9.48 10.28 -0.06
CA SER A 125 8.53 10.83 0.91
C SER A 125 7.13 10.32 0.62
N TYR A 126 6.41 9.91 1.66
CA TYR A 126 5.04 9.40 1.58
C TYR A 126 4.24 9.83 2.80
N ASP A 127 3.04 10.35 2.55
CA ASP A 127 2.06 10.72 3.55
C ASP A 127 0.77 9.95 3.28
N ILE A 128 0.20 9.33 4.31
CA ILE A 128 -1.15 8.80 4.29
C ILE A 128 -1.96 9.33 5.46
N GLN A 129 -3.16 9.78 5.17
CA GLN A 129 -4.17 10.14 6.15
C GLN A 129 -5.43 9.34 5.86
N SER A 130 -5.93 8.63 6.85
CA SER A 130 -7.18 7.88 6.75
C SER A 130 -8.15 8.27 7.86
N GLY A 131 -9.43 8.18 7.58
CA GLY A 131 -10.50 8.30 8.55
C GLY A 131 -11.55 7.23 8.29
N TYR A 132 -11.80 6.38 9.28
CA TYR A 132 -12.86 5.38 9.25
C TYR A 132 -13.85 5.68 10.37
N GLY A 133 -15.12 5.89 10.03
CA GLY A 133 -16.17 6.17 10.99
C GLY A 133 -17.35 5.25 10.85
N GLU A 134 -18.05 5.00 11.95
CA GLU A 134 -19.32 4.29 11.99
C GLU A 134 -20.35 5.10 12.76
N ASN A 135 -21.60 5.16 12.21
CA ASN A 135 -22.79 5.66 12.88
C ASN A 135 -23.67 4.47 13.20
N PHE A 136 -24.13 4.36 14.42
CA PHE A 136 -24.89 3.18 14.87
C PHE A 136 -26.02 3.51 15.84
N THR A 137 -27.01 2.62 15.89
CA THR A 137 -28.09 2.62 16.88
C THR A 137 -28.21 1.22 17.50
N GLY A 138 -28.46 1.17 18.80
CA GLY A 138 -28.57 -0.09 19.55
C GLY A 138 -27.22 -0.75 19.86
N GLY A 139 -26.17 0.03 20.04
CA GLY A 139 -24.83 -0.45 20.45
C GLY A 139 -24.73 -0.82 21.93
N TYR A 140 -23.51 -1.26 22.36
CA TYR A 140 -23.21 -1.74 23.71
C TYR A 140 -22.01 -1.06 24.32
N ILE A 141 -22.12 -0.48 25.53
CA ILE A 141 -20.99 -0.06 26.34
C ILE A 141 -20.79 -0.96 27.55
N SER A 142 -21.88 -1.40 28.18
CA SER A 142 -21.83 -2.26 29.37
C SER A 142 -22.79 -3.44 29.27
N PRO A 143 -22.52 -4.59 29.94
CA PRO A 143 -23.45 -5.71 30.01
C PRO A 143 -24.81 -5.27 30.53
N GLY A 144 -25.88 -5.51 29.74
CA GLY A 144 -27.24 -5.15 30.09
C GLY A 144 -27.72 -3.76 29.66
N SER A 145 -26.86 -2.98 28.96
CA SER A 145 -27.21 -1.67 28.39
C SER A 145 -27.24 -1.75 26.83
N PRO A 146 -28.34 -2.21 26.21
CA PRO A 146 -28.40 -2.52 24.78
C PRO A 146 -28.76 -1.31 23.89
N ASN A 147 -28.83 -0.09 24.40
CA ASN A 147 -29.35 1.07 23.66
C ASN A 147 -28.36 2.24 23.70
N VAL A 148 -27.22 2.03 23.05
CA VAL A 148 -26.25 3.09 22.83
C VAL A 148 -26.36 3.53 21.37
N ASP A 149 -26.69 4.79 21.16
CA ASP A 149 -26.74 5.42 19.85
C ASP A 149 -25.58 6.42 19.73
N GLY A 150 -24.99 6.52 18.56
CA GLY A 150 -23.92 7.47 18.38
C GLY A 150 -23.04 7.19 17.15
N TRP A 151 -21.85 7.74 17.23
CA TRP A 151 -20.86 7.60 16.16
C TRP A 151 -19.45 7.66 16.73
N TYR A 152 -18.52 7.11 15.97
CA TYR A 152 -17.10 7.34 16.17
C TYR A 152 -16.38 7.57 14.84
N LEU A 153 -15.23 8.20 14.91
CA LEU A 153 -14.34 8.43 13.79
C LEU A 153 -12.90 8.18 14.25
N MET A 154 -12.32 7.09 13.75
CA MET A 154 -10.90 6.80 13.91
C MET A 154 -10.12 7.47 12.78
N ARG A 155 -9.08 8.22 13.14
CA ARG A 155 -8.15 8.86 12.18
C ARG A 155 -6.75 8.33 12.39
N ASN A 156 -6.04 8.16 11.29
CA ASN A 156 -4.64 7.79 11.26
C ASN A 156 -3.88 8.76 10.37
N ALA A 157 -2.67 9.11 10.78
CA ALA A 157 -1.70 9.83 9.98
C ALA A 157 -0.35 9.10 10.08
N LEU A 158 0.22 8.79 8.93
CA LEU A 158 1.57 8.21 8.80
C LEU A 158 2.34 9.05 7.79
N HIS A 159 3.53 9.45 8.18
CA HIS A 159 4.53 10.06 7.31
C HIS A 159 5.76 9.17 7.26
N THR A 160 6.15 8.75 6.06
CA THR A 160 7.34 7.96 5.80
C THR A 160 8.30 8.74 4.95
N ASN A 161 9.54 8.88 5.37
CA ASN A 161 10.60 9.43 4.55
C ASN A 161 11.81 8.49 4.53
N GLY A 162 12.67 8.64 3.53
CA GLY A 162 13.87 7.84 3.45
C GLY A 162 14.70 8.11 2.23
N SER A 163 15.91 7.61 2.26
CA SER A 163 16.84 7.67 1.13
C SER A 163 17.41 6.29 0.83
N GLY A 164 17.74 6.06 -0.43
CA GLY A 164 18.24 4.76 -0.86
C GLY A 164 19.22 4.83 -2.01
N ILE A 165 19.87 3.71 -2.27
CA ILE A 165 20.84 3.56 -3.36
C ILE A 165 20.60 2.25 -4.11
N LYS A 166 20.75 2.28 -5.44
CA LYS A 166 20.71 1.11 -6.30
C LYS A 166 21.72 1.21 -7.45
N VAL A 167 22.02 0.07 -8.05
CA VAL A 167 22.85 -0.06 -9.25
C VAL A 167 22.01 -0.58 -10.41
N ASN A 168 22.25 -0.02 -11.60
CA ASN A 168 21.59 -0.43 -12.83
C ASN A 168 22.66 -0.88 -13.84
N LEU A 169 22.44 -2.02 -14.46
CA LEU A 169 23.27 -2.58 -15.52
C LEU A 169 22.43 -2.76 -16.77
N GLY A 170 23.00 -2.48 -17.93
CA GLY A 170 22.29 -2.69 -19.20
C GLY A 170 23.24 -3.03 -20.34
N VAL A 171 22.78 -3.90 -21.22
CA VAL A 171 23.49 -4.26 -22.46
C VAL A 171 22.53 -4.27 -23.63
N ILE A 172 22.97 -3.82 -24.78
CA ILE A 172 22.25 -3.93 -26.05
C ILE A 172 23.18 -4.53 -27.08
N MET A 173 22.73 -5.53 -27.80
CA MET A 173 23.42 -6.17 -28.90
C MET A 173 22.66 -5.95 -30.22
N ARG A 174 23.36 -5.45 -31.21
CA ARG A 174 22.88 -5.44 -32.60
C ARG A 174 23.22 -6.79 -33.23
N ALA A 175 22.26 -7.74 -33.11
CA ALA A 175 22.46 -9.09 -33.63
C ALA A 175 22.52 -9.12 -35.18
N THR A 176 21.78 -8.19 -35.83
CA THR A 176 21.87 -7.89 -37.26
C THR A 176 21.68 -6.38 -37.46
N ASP A 177 21.75 -5.90 -38.68
CA ASP A 177 21.46 -4.48 -39.00
C ASP A 177 20.05 -4.07 -38.58
N ASN A 178 19.10 -4.98 -38.60
CA ASN A 178 17.70 -4.73 -38.33
C ASN A 178 17.25 -5.24 -36.94
N PHE A 179 17.94 -6.23 -36.36
CA PHE A 179 17.51 -6.86 -35.13
C PHE A 179 18.40 -6.51 -33.95
N ARG A 180 17.78 -6.10 -32.82
CA ARG A 180 18.46 -5.71 -31.58
C ARG A 180 17.90 -6.50 -30.43
N LEU A 181 18.80 -6.91 -29.54
CA LEU A 181 18.47 -7.55 -28.27
C LEU A 181 18.99 -6.68 -27.13
N GLY A 182 18.22 -6.58 -26.08
CA GLY A 182 18.58 -5.84 -24.88
C GLY A 182 18.38 -6.68 -23.62
N PHE A 183 19.23 -6.44 -22.64
CA PHE A 183 19.05 -6.97 -21.29
C PHE A 183 19.43 -5.88 -20.27
N ALA A 184 18.60 -5.72 -19.23
CA ALA A 184 18.92 -4.84 -18.14
C ALA A 184 18.63 -5.51 -16.79
N PHE A 185 19.47 -5.19 -15.80
CA PHE A 185 19.31 -5.64 -14.44
C PHE A 185 19.41 -4.44 -13.51
N HIS A 186 18.44 -4.32 -12.61
CA HIS A 186 18.40 -3.32 -11.55
C HIS A 186 18.48 -4.05 -10.21
N THR A 187 19.48 -3.72 -9.40
CA THR A 187 19.55 -4.23 -8.02
C THR A 187 18.36 -3.76 -7.21
N PRO A 188 18.09 -4.34 -6.05
CA PRO A 188 17.25 -3.69 -5.06
C PRO A 188 17.70 -2.24 -4.81
N ASN A 189 16.76 -1.39 -4.44
CA ASN A 189 17.08 -0.14 -3.81
C ASN A 189 17.10 -0.39 -2.30
N TYR A 190 18.23 -0.11 -1.67
CA TYR A 190 18.44 -0.25 -0.24
C TYR A 190 18.13 1.08 0.42
N TYR A 191 17.03 1.14 1.13
CA TYR A 191 16.52 2.34 1.78
C TYR A 191 16.80 2.33 3.28
N LYS A 192 17.11 3.50 3.83
CA LYS A 192 16.94 3.83 5.24
C LYS A 192 15.68 4.67 5.35
N MET A 193 14.74 4.21 6.17
CA MET A 193 13.40 4.75 6.26
C MET A 193 13.10 5.18 7.69
N THR A 194 12.29 6.21 7.84
CA THR A 194 11.73 6.67 9.12
C THR A 194 10.24 6.86 8.95
N ASP A 195 9.47 6.19 9.79
CA ASP A 195 8.04 6.39 9.96
C ASP A 195 7.77 7.33 11.13
N SER A 196 6.81 8.23 10.95
CA SER A 196 6.23 9.06 12.01
C SER A 196 4.71 8.90 11.97
N TYR A 197 4.09 8.53 13.08
CA TYR A 197 2.68 8.15 13.09
C TYR A 197 1.94 8.60 14.34
N VAL A 198 0.64 8.83 14.18
CA VAL A 198 -0.29 9.15 15.25
C VAL A 198 -1.70 8.71 14.85
N ALA A 199 -2.49 8.30 15.82
CA ALA A 199 -3.89 7.97 15.63
C ALA A 199 -4.78 8.63 16.68
N SER A 200 -6.05 8.81 16.33
CA SER A 200 -7.05 9.32 17.26
C SER A 200 -8.43 8.72 17.01
N VAL A 201 -9.24 8.65 18.05
CA VAL A 201 -10.66 8.32 17.96
C VAL A 201 -11.45 9.46 18.59
N LYS A 202 -12.28 10.11 17.77
CA LYS A 202 -13.34 11.01 18.24
C LYS A 202 -14.65 10.22 18.32
N TYR A 203 -15.37 10.35 19.42
CA TYR A 203 -16.61 9.63 19.65
C TYR A 203 -17.66 10.49 20.33
N ASP A 204 -18.92 10.16 20.11
CA ASP A 204 -20.07 10.76 20.72
C ASP A 204 -21.19 9.70 20.77
N PHE A 205 -21.46 9.20 21.99
CA PHE A 205 -22.42 8.14 22.26
C PHE A 205 -23.43 8.59 23.29
N ASN A 206 -24.67 8.16 23.17
CA ASN A 206 -25.71 8.36 24.14
C ASN A 206 -26.15 7.00 24.71
N GLU A 207 -25.85 6.74 25.96
CA GLU A 207 -26.28 5.54 26.68
C GLU A 207 -27.51 5.89 27.52
N SER A 208 -28.71 5.66 26.95
CA SER A 208 -30.00 5.86 27.67
C SER A 208 -30.13 7.26 28.33
N GLY A 209 -29.64 8.29 27.66
CA GLY A 209 -29.66 9.68 28.15
C GLY A 209 -28.36 10.13 28.81
N THR A 210 -27.39 9.26 29.01
CA THR A 210 -26.04 9.62 29.49
C THR A 210 -25.10 9.83 28.31
N PRO A 211 -24.56 11.05 28.12
CA PRO A 211 -23.62 11.32 27.02
C PRO A 211 -22.22 10.79 27.35
N HIS A 212 -21.58 10.17 26.37
CA HIS A 212 -20.18 9.78 26.36
C HIS A 212 -19.53 10.44 25.14
N GLU A 213 -18.85 11.52 25.32
CA GLU A 213 -18.17 12.24 24.24
C GLU A 213 -16.70 12.44 24.56
N GLY A 214 -15.86 12.43 23.52
CA GLY A 214 -14.44 12.68 23.72
C GLY A 214 -13.57 12.50 22.48
N LEU A 215 -12.30 12.78 22.72
CA LEU A 215 -11.19 12.53 21.81
C LEU A 215 -10.11 11.77 22.55
N LYS A 216 -9.71 10.64 22.04
CA LYS A 216 -8.56 9.87 22.53
C LYS A 216 -7.50 9.85 21.43
N GLU A 217 -6.25 10.01 21.81
CA GLU A 217 -5.12 10.07 20.89
C GLU A 217 -3.99 9.18 21.39
N THR A 218 -3.29 8.54 20.45
CA THR A 218 -2.03 7.86 20.78
C THR A 218 -0.92 8.89 21.00
N PRO A 219 0.15 8.54 21.69
CA PRO A 219 1.39 9.29 21.59
C PRO A 219 1.83 9.40 20.11
N SER A 220 2.63 10.41 19.78
CA SER A 220 3.32 10.45 18.49
C SER A 220 4.45 9.42 18.50
N GLY A 221 4.42 8.49 17.57
CA GLY A 221 5.44 7.46 17.39
C GLY A 221 6.40 7.79 16.26
N SER A 222 7.63 7.29 16.37
CA SER A 222 8.62 7.31 15.30
C SER A 222 9.41 6.00 15.31
N TYR A 223 9.71 5.47 14.13
CA TYR A 223 10.44 4.22 13.99
C TYR A 223 11.36 4.24 12.78
N ASP A 224 12.63 3.92 13.00
CA ASP A 224 13.66 3.83 11.97
C ASP A 224 13.86 2.37 11.58
N TYR A 225 13.93 2.10 10.27
CA TYR A 225 14.14 0.76 9.73
C TYR A 225 14.84 0.81 8.37
N GLU A 226 15.30 -0.35 7.90
CA GLU A 226 15.83 -0.52 6.56
C GLU A 226 14.83 -1.29 5.70
N PHE A 227 14.73 -0.91 4.42
CA PHE A 227 13.85 -1.54 3.46
C PHE A 227 14.60 -1.88 2.17
N GLN A 228 14.55 -3.14 1.78
CA GLN A 228 15.06 -3.61 0.51
C GLN A 228 13.92 -3.76 -0.48
N SER A 229 13.94 -2.96 -1.57
CA SER A 229 12.95 -3.08 -2.64
C SER A 229 13.21 -4.30 -3.54
N PRO A 230 12.24 -4.71 -4.41
CA PRO A 230 12.48 -5.77 -5.38
C PRO A 230 13.64 -5.45 -6.35
N TRP A 231 14.42 -6.45 -6.72
CA TRP A 231 15.27 -6.37 -7.90
C TRP A 231 14.47 -6.60 -9.18
N ARG A 232 14.99 -6.18 -10.33
CA ARG A 232 14.26 -6.22 -11.59
C ARG A 232 15.17 -6.61 -12.75
N MET A 233 14.67 -7.48 -13.64
CA MET A 233 15.28 -7.82 -14.93
C MET A 233 14.37 -7.36 -16.07
N ILE A 234 14.99 -6.93 -17.18
CA ILE A 234 14.29 -6.59 -18.42
C ILE A 234 15.00 -7.29 -19.57
N ALA A 235 14.25 -8.04 -20.37
CA ALA A 235 14.70 -8.58 -21.64
C ALA A 235 13.93 -7.89 -22.77
N SER A 236 14.64 -7.43 -23.77
CA SER A 236 14.08 -6.62 -24.87
C SER A 236 14.48 -7.16 -26.23
N ALA A 237 13.56 -7.10 -27.20
CA ALA A 237 13.83 -7.36 -28.60
C ALA A 237 13.22 -6.23 -29.45
N ALA A 238 13.96 -5.77 -30.46
CA ALA A 238 13.45 -4.77 -31.39
C ALA A 238 13.86 -5.06 -32.81
N TYR A 239 12.94 -4.82 -33.74
CA TYR A 239 13.15 -4.96 -35.17
C TYR A 239 12.95 -3.60 -35.88
N VAL A 240 13.95 -3.20 -36.64
CA VAL A 240 13.99 -1.94 -37.39
C VAL A 240 13.64 -2.20 -38.87
N PHE A 241 12.56 -1.62 -39.31
CA PHE A 241 12.06 -1.75 -40.73
C PHE A 241 12.71 -0.66 -41.60
N GLY A 242 14.03 -0.72 -41.77
CA GLY A 242 14.78 0.27 -42.52
C GLY A 242 14.56 1.69 -41.99
N GLN A 243 14.02 2.56 -42.87
CA GLN A 243 13.71 3.95 -42.49
C GLN A 243 12.23 4.14 -42.09
N SER A 244 11.40 3.11 -42.18
CA SER A 244 9.94 3.21 -42.05
C SER A 244 9.48 3.16 -40.58
N GLY A 245 10.18 2.41 -39.71
CA GLY A 245 9.74 2.29 -38.35
C GLY A 245 10.52 1.26 -37.53
N ILE A 246 10.05 1.04 -36.31
CA ILE A 246 10.58 0.08 -35.36
C ILE A 246 9.42 -0.57 -34.60
N LEU A 247 9.52 -1.86 -34.34
CA LEU A 247 8.67 -2.60 -33.40
C LEU A 247 9.53 -3.14 -32.29
N SER A 248 9.08 -2.99 -31.04
CA SER A 248 9.78 -3.49 -29.86
C SER A 248 8.85 -4.31 -28.99
N PHE A 249 9.44 -5.27 -28.29
CA PHE A 249 8.82 -6.06 -27.23
C PHE A 249 9.76 -6.12 -26.04
N ASP A 250 9.23 -5.84 -24.83
CA ASP A 250 9.97 -5.97 -23.58
C ASP A 250 9.21 -6.90 -22.64
N TYR A 251 9.97 -7.76 -21.99
CA TYR A 251 9.52 -8.53 -20.84
C TYR A 251 10.28 -8.07 -19.61
N GLU A 252 9.54 -7.69 -18.57
CA GLU A 252 10.11 -7.27 -17.28
C GLU A 252 9.66 -8.22 -16.18
N TYR A 253 10.62 -8.71 -15.40
CA TYR A 253 10.40 -9.48 -14.19
C TYR A 253 10.81 -8.64 -13.00
N THR A 254 9.91 -8.52 -12.00
CA THR A 254 10.16 -7.84 -10.74
C THR A 254 9.95 -8.83 -9.60
N SER A 255 10.98 -9.05 -8.78
CA SER A 255 10.95 -10.03 -7.69
C SER A 255 10.24 -9.47 -6.44
N SER A 256 8.96 -9.15 -6.56
CA SER A 256 8.20 -8.47 -5.50
C SER A 256 8.15 -9.28 -4.19
N ASN A 257 8.23 -10.60 -4.26
CA ASN A 257 8.30 -11.49 -3.10
C ASN A 257 9.66 -11.50 -2.37
N ASN A 258 10.66 -10.79 -2.90
CA ASN A 258 11.98 -10.65 -2.28
C ASN A 258 12.16 -9.28 -1.60
N MET A 259 11.08 -8.53 -1.42
CA MET A 259 11.11 -7.35 -0.54
C MET A 259 11.39 -7.79 0.89
N SER A 260 12.15 -7.00 1.62
CA SER A 260 12.42 -7.27 3.04
C SER A 260 12.58 -6.00 3.83
N PHE A 261 12.19 -6.09 5.10
CA PHE A 261 12.46 -5.09 6.13
C PHE A 261 13.54 -5.59 7.06
N ASP A 262 14.34 -4.69 7.60
CA ASP A 262 15.36 -4.98 8.59
C ASP A 262 15.42 -3.86 9.65
N ASP A 263 15.78 -4.24 10.87
CA ASP A 263 16.03 -3.30 11.95
C ASP A 263 17.50 -3.48 12.38
N PRO A 264 18.34 -2.44 12.19
CA PRO A 264 19.76 -2.54 12.52
C PRO A 264 20.04 -2.78 14.01
N TYR A 265 19.02 -2.63 14.87
CA TYR A 265 19.13 -2.78 16.33
C TYR A 265 18.46 -4.07 16.86
N SER A 266 17.63 -4.74 16.04
CA SER A 266 16.88 -5.94 16.44
C SER A 266 16.74 -6.93 15.28
N VAL A 267 17.55 -7.96 15.28
CA VAL A 267 17.68 -8.96 14.17
C VAL A 267 16.36 -9.65 13.84
N ASP A 268 15.46 -9.83 14.80
CA ASP A 268 14.20 -10.56 14.63
C ASP A 268 12.96 -9.67 14.47
N ALA A 269 13.13 -8.35 14.50
CA ALA A 269 11.99 -7.40 14.49
C ALA A 269 11.04 -7.62 13.32
N PHE A 270 11.56 -7.93 12.13
CA PHE A 270 10.77 -8.11 10.91
C PHE A 270 10.73 -9.55 10.38
N TYR A 271 11.17 -10.55 11.18
CA TYR A 271 11.20 -11.95 10.72
C TYR A 271 9.83 -12.43 10.22
N LYS A 272 8.77 -12.21 11.03
CA LYS A 272 7.40 -12.60 10.68
C LYS A 272 6.89 -11.83 9.46
N THR A 273 7.10 -10.50 9.42
CA THR A 273 6.69 -9.65 8.29
C THR A 273 7.35 -10.08 6.98
N ASN A 274 8.64 -10.42 6.99
CA ASN A 274 9.36 -10.91 5.81
C ASN A 274 8.86 -12.28 5.34
N GLN A 275 8.51 -13.17 6.27
CA GLN A 275 7.87 -14.43 5.94
C GLN A 275 6.51 -14.22 5.27
N GLU A 276 5.67 -13.36 5.83
CA GLU A 276 4.35 -13.00 5.29
C GLU A 276 4.45 -12.36 3.90
N ILE A 277 5.44 -11.48 3.64
CA ILE A 277 5.71 -10.94 2.30
C ILE A 277 5.98 -12.09 1.32
N THR A 278 6.84 -13.03 1.66
CA THR A 278 7.16 -14.17 0.80
C THR A 278 5.94 -15.06 0.53
N GLU A 279 5.07 -15.22 1.52
CA GLU A 279 3.85 -16.02 1.39
C GLU A 279 2.77 -15.28 0.58
N MET A 280 2.56 -13.99 0.79
CA MET A 280 1.46 -13.19 0.23
C MET A 280 1.77 -12.64 -1.17
N VAL A 281 3.02 -12.24 -1.40
CA VAL A 281 3.42 -11.53 -2.61
C VAL A 281 3.95 -12.48 -3.66
N SER A 282 3.60 -12.23 -4.92
CA SER A 282 4.10 -12.94 -6.10
C SER A 282 5.06 -12.06 -6.88
N PRO A 283 6.01 -12.64 -7.61
CA PRO A 283 6.75 -11.88 -8.61
C PRO A 283 5.81 -11.21 -9.61
N MET A 284 6.14 -10.00 -10.03
CA MET A 284 5.41 -9.26 -11.06
C MET A 284 6.02 -9.49 -12.44
N HIS A 285 5.16 -9.74 -13.42
CA HIS A 285 5.53 -9.84 -14.82
C HIS A 285 4.92 -8.68 -15.60
N THR A 286 5.73 -7.95 -16.37
CA THR A 286 5.24 -6.88 -17.23
C THR A 286 5.63 -7.17 -18.69
N PHE A 287 4.64 -7.23 -19.56
CA PHE A 287 4.79 -7.40 -20.99
C PHE A 287 4.51 -6.07 -21.67
N LYS A 288 5.42 -5.61 -22.51
CA LYS A 288 5.31 -4.33 -23.23
C LYS A 288 5.51 -4.56 -24.72
N ILE A 289 4.64 -3.98 -25.53
CA ILE A 289 4.79 -3.93 -26.99
C ILE A 289 4.66 -2.48 -27.42
N GLY A 290 5.56 -2.02 -28.28
CA GLY A 290 5.55 -0.66 -28.79
C GLY A 290 6.05 -0.59 -30.22
N GLY A 291 5.51 0.35 -30.98
CA GLY A 291 5.93 0.62 -32.35
C GLY A 291 6.01 2.12 -32.63
N GLU A 292 6.99 2.48 -33.44
CA GLU A 292 7.11 3.79 -34.06
C GLU A 292 7.04 3.62 -35.58
N PHE A 293 6.22 4.43 -36.23
CA PHE A 293 6.09 4.49 -37.65
C PHE A 293 6.35 5.91 -38.15
N ARG A 294 7.24 6.03 -39.11
CA ARG A 294 7.57 7.29 -39.75
C ARG A 294 6.57 7.59 -40.87
N ILE A 295 5.68 8.55 -40.64
CA ILE A 295 4.64 8.97 -41.60
C ILE A 295 5.26 9.80 -42.72
N THR A 296 6.17 10.72 -42.36
CA THR A 296 6.99 11.50 -43.27
C THR A 296 8.43 11.56 -42.73
N PRO A 297 9.41 12.07 -43.50
CA PRO A 297 10.76 12.27 -42.96
C PRO A 297 10.81 13.12 -41.66
N GLN A 298 9.79 13.95 -41.44
CA GLN A 298 9.68 14.85 -40.29
C GLN A 298 8.76 14.34 -39.19
N ILE A 299 7.75 13.54 -39.54
CA ILE A 299 6.67 13.14 -38.61
C ILE A 299 6.74 11.65 -38.31
N SER A 300 6.76 11.30 -37.04
CA SER A 300 6.62 9.92 -36.57
C SER A 300 5.43 9.80 -35.59
N ALA A 301 4.74 8.65 -35.69
CA ALA A 301 3.69 8.26 -34.73
C ALA A 301 4.15 7.06 -33.92
N ARG A 302 3.74 7.01 -32.65
CA ARG A 302 4.09 5.93 -31.71
C ARG A 302 2.84 5.40 -31.05
N LEU A 303 2.78 4.09 -30.89
CA LEU A 303 1.74 3.40 -30.14
C LEU A 303 2.42 2.38 -29.21
N GLY A 304 1.86 2.18 -28.04
CA GLY A 304 2.35 1.17 -27.10
C GLY A 304 1.27 0.68 -26.18
N TYR A 305 1.45 -0.55 -25.73
CA TYR A 305 0.64 -1.20 -24.72
C TYR A 305 1.53 -1.94 -23.74
N ALA A 306 1.19 -1.89 -22.45
CA ALA A 306 1.81 -2.73 -21.45
C ALA A 306 0.77 -3.34 -20.52
N TYR A 307 1.00 -4.59 -20.16
CA TYR A 307 0.23 -5.37 -19.19
C TYR A 307 1.14 -5.82 -18.06
N GLN A 308 0.75 -5.52 -16.82
CA GLN A 308 1.46 -5.89 -15.61
C GLN A 308 0.56 -6.76 -14.73
N THR A 309 1.07 -7.92 -14.31
CA THR A 309 0.35 -8.83 -13.42
C THR A 309 0.21 -8.25 -12.01
N SER A 310 -0.76 -8.76 -11.25
CA SER A 310 -0.89 -8.42 -9.83
C SER A 310 0.34 -8.89 -9.04
N PRO A 311 0.83 -8.08 -8.09
CA PRO A 311 1.87 -8.51 -7.15
C PRO A 311 1.33 -9.39 -6.01
N VAL A 312 0.00 -9.49 -5.83
CA VAL A 312 -0.63 -10.18 -4.70
C VAL A 312 -1.28 -11.48 -5.17
N LYS A 313 -1.05 -12.56 -4.45
CA LYS A 313 -1.70 -13.86 -4.71
C LYS A 313 -3.21 -13.75 -4.54
N SER A 314 -3.96 -14.48 -5.38
CA SER A 314 -5.43 -14.38 -5.46
C SER A 314 -6.15 -14.72 -4.17
N GLU A 315 -5.61 -15.62 -3.37
CA GLU A 315 -6.18 -16.05 -2.09
C GLU A 315 -6.28 -14.92 -1.06
N TYR A 316 -5.31 -14.00 -1.03
CA TYR A 316 -5.34 -12.84 -0.13
C TYR A 316 -6.35 -11.78 -0.60
N ARG A 317 -6.55 -11.67 -1.90
CA ARG A 317 -7.58 -10.77 -2.46
C ARG A 317 -9.01 -11.27 -2.21
N SER A 318 -9.19 -12.55 -1.91
CA SER A 318 -10.49 -13.15 -1.60
C SER A 318 -10.83 -13.20 -0.10
N GLY A 319 -10.04 -12.54 0.75
CA GLY A 319 -10.38 -12.36 2.17
C GLY A 319 -9.56 -13.22 3.14
N ARG A 320 -8.36 -13.67 2.75
CA ARG A 320 -7.41 -14.21 3.71
C ARG A 320 -6.85 -13.08 4.59
N GLU A 321 -6.56 -13.40 5.84
CA GLU A 321 -5.94 -12.49 6.79
C GLU A 321 -4.65 -11.86 6.24
N ILE A 322 -4.52 -10.54 6.45
CA ILE A 322 -3.32 -9.77 6.14
C ILE A 322 -2.93 -9.02 7.41
N PRO A 323 -1.75 -9.24 7.95
CA PRO A 323 -1.30 -8.51 9.12
C PRO A 323 -1.12 -7.04 8.79
N THR A 324 -1.66 -6.18 9.66
CA THR A 324 -1.48 -4.73 9.59
C THR A 324 -0.62 -4.28 10.78
N ALA A 325 0.19 -3.26 10.57
CA ALA A 325 1.05 -2.72 11.60
C ALA A 325 0.44 -1.48 12.25
N GLY A 326 0.60 -1.38 13.58
CA GLY A 326 0.20 -0.21 14.33
C GLY A 326 -1.31 0.03 14.32
N THR A 327 -1.70 1.28 14.18
CA THR A 327 -3.11 1.72 14.20
C THR A 327 -3.73 1.89 12.81
N LEU A 328 -2.93 1.88 11.74
CA LEU A 328 -3.41 2.00 10.36
C LEU A 328 -3.96 0.65 9.89
N THR A 329 -5.26 0.45 9.97
CA THR A 329 -5.93 -0.83 9.68
C THR A 329 -6.24 -1.02 8.20
N MET A 330 -6.42 0.07 7.43
CA MET A 330 -6.82 0.02 6.04
C MET A 330 -5.64 -0.27 5.11
N PHE A 331 -5.91 -0.99 4.03
CA PHE A 331 -4.93 -1.26 2.98
C PHE A 331 -5.61 -1.49 1.62
N THR A 332 -4.83 -1.47 0.56
CA THR A 332 -5.28 -1.80 -0.79
C THR A 332 -4.46 -2.95 -1.37
N LEU A 333 -5.12 -3.87 -2.06
CA LEU A 333 -4.50 -4.95 -2.80
C LEU A 333 -4.64 -4.72 -4.29
N ASP A 334 -3.51 -4.45 -4.95
CA ASP A 334 -3.49 -4.14 -6.37
C ASP A 334 -3.72 -5.38 -7.23
N ARG A 335 -4.59 -5.25 -8.24
CA ARG A 335 -4.77 -6.21 -9.33
C ARG A 335 -3.80 -5.90 -10.49
N GLU A 336 -4.12 -6.43 -11.64
CA GLU A 336 -3.39 -6.14 -12.89
C GLU A 336 -3.47 -4.66 -13.26
N THR A 337 -2.41 -4.18 -13.91
CA THR A 337 -2.32 -2.80 -14.41
C THR A 337 -2.11 -2.81 -15.92
N ASN A 338 -2.86 -1.96 -16.62
CA ASN A 338 -2.78 -1.77 -18.06
C ASN A 338 -2.30 -0.35 -18.38
N TYR A 339 -1.44 -0.24 -19.39
CA TYR A 339 -0.94 1.04 -19.88
C TYR A 339 -1.18 1.13 -21.38
N PHE A 340 -1.74 2.25 -21.82
CA PHE A 340 -1.90 2.60 -23.23
C PHE A 340 -1.14 3.89 -23.50
N THR A 341 -0.33 3.90 -24.55
CA THR A 341 0.48 5.06 -24.90
C THR A 341 0.31 5.42 -26.36
N VAL A 342 0.23 6.74 -26.63
CA VAL A 342 0.21 7.32 -27.96
C VAL A 342 1.21 8.46 -28.00
N GLY A 343 1.98 8.59 -29.09
CA GLY A 343 2.96 9.64 -29.22
C GLY A 343 3.05 10.16 -30.66
N LEU A 344 3.43 11.43 -30.76
CA LEU A 344 3.74 12.09 -32.02
C LEU A 344 5.09 12.80 -31.90
N GLY A 345 5.96 12.58 -32.87
CA GLY A 345 7.24 13.25 -33.01
C GLY A 345 7.29 14.11 -34.26
N TYR A 346 7.81 15.31 -34.12
CA TYR A 346 8.09 16.21 -35.23
C TYR A 346 9.55 16.66 -35.19
N ARG A 347 10.24 16.49 -36.32
CA ARG A 347 11.64 16.89 -36.47
C ARG A 347 11.78 17.89 -37.60
N PHE A 348 12.32 19.06 -37.27
CA PHE A 348 12.60 20.11 -38.23
C PHE A 348 14.07 20.54 -38.09
N SER A 349 14.87 20.25 -39.13
CA SER A 349 16.32 20.52 -39.12
C SER A 349 17.00 19.98 -37.84
N ASN A 350 17.50 20.84 -36.99
CA ASN A 350 18.19 20.52 -35.76
C ASN A 350 17.28 20.49 -34.51
N VAL A 351 15.99 20.82 -34.67
CA VAL A 351 15.02 20.86 -33.56
C VAL A 351 14.07 19.66 -33.68
N TYR A 352 13.74 19.04 -32.54
CA TYR A 352 12.68 18.06 -32.49
C TYR A 352 11.74 18.34 -31.32
N VAL A 353 10.49 17.98 -31.53
CA VAL A 353 9.40 18.06 -30.54
C VAL A 353 8.73 16.69 -30.48
N ASP A 354 8.71 16.08 -29.32
CA ASP A 354 8.00 14.84 -29.07
C ASP A 354 6.89 15.09 -28.05
N MET A 355 5.67 14.63 -28.36
CA MET A 355 4.53 14.63 -27.45
C MET A 355 4.12 13.19 -27.20
N ALA A 356 3.84 12.82 -25.97
CA ALA A 356 3.33 11.53 -25.61
C ALA A 356 2.19 11.65 -24.59
N TYR A 357 1.20 10.82 -24.76
CA TYR A 357 0.12 10.61 -23.80
C TYR A 357 0.15 9.17 -23.32
N MET A 358 0.02 8.97 -22.01
CA MET A 358 -0.08 7.65 -21.38
C MET A 358 -1.33 7.61 -20.51
N HIS A 359 -2.13 6.58 -20.70
CA HIS A 359 -3.25 6.21 -19.84
C HIS A 359 -2.90 4.95 -19.06
N ARG A 360 -2.89 5.02 -17.72
CA ARG A 360 -2.77 3.88 -16.83
C ARG A 360 -4.13 3.55 -16.23
N TYR A 361 -4.51 2.31 -16.30
CA TYR A 361 -5.71 1.76 -15.68
C TYR A 361 -5.32 0.65 -14.71
N ARG A 362 -5.72 0.80 -13.44
CA ARG A 362 -5.47 -0.18 -12.39
C ARG A 362 -6.72 -0.37 -11.54
N ARG A 363 -6.99 -1.62 -11.17
CA ARG A 363 -7.96 -1.98 -10.14
C ARG A 363 -7.26 -2.37 -8.87
N SER A 364 -7.88 -2.08 -7.72
CA SER A 364 -7.43 -2.50 -6.40
C SER A 364 -8.64 -2.85 -5.55
N GLU A 365 -8.47 -3.74 -4.61
CA GLU A 365 -9.44 -4.02 -3.57
C GLU A 365 -9.05 -3.20 -2.33
N LEU A 366 -10.01 -2.44 -1.80
CA LEU A 366 -9.84 -1.59 -0.63
C LEU A 366 -10.48 -2.26 0.57
N PHE A 367 -9.66 -2.53 1.57
CA PHE A 367 -10.04 -3.13 2.84
C PHE A 367 -9.97 -2.05 3.93
N PRO A 368 -11.04 -1.83 4.71
CA PRO A 368 -10.99 -0.92 5.86
C PRO A 368 -10.16 -1.49 7.02
N PHE A 369 -10.11 -2.82 7.13
CA PHE A 369 -9.28 -3.60 8.06
C PHE A 369 -9.16 -5.03 7.56
N SER A 370 -8.27 -5.84 8.15
CA SER A 370 -8.05 -7.22 7.74
C SER A 370 -9.21 -8.14 8.12
N PRO A 371 -9.61 -9.09 7.26
CA PRO A 371 -10.41 -10.20 7.69
C PRO A 371 -9.64 -11.07 8.69
N LEU A 372 -10.35 -11.63 9.68
CA LEU A 372 -9.79 -12.57 10.64
C LEU A 372 -10.59 -13.88 10.61
N PRO A 373 -9.95 -15.05 10.65
CA PRO A 373 -10.63 -16.33 10.65
C PRO A 373 -11.41 -16.54 11.97
N ALA A 374 -12.45 -17.35 11.92
CA ALA A 374 -13.04 -17.90 13.14
C ALA A 374 -12.00 -18.80 13.83
N ALA A 375 -11.91 -18.71 15.15
CA ALA A 375 -11.08 -19.59 15.94
C ALA A 375 -11.96 -20.43 16.88
N VAL A 376 -11.84 -21.75 16.80
CA VAL A 376 -12.57 -22.69 17.68
C VAL A 376 -11.93 -22.66 19.06
N ASP A 377 -10.60 -22.67 19.09
CA ASP A 377 -9.81 -22.44 20.30
C ASP A 377 -9.28 -21.00 20.20
N ASN A 378 -9.64 -20.17 21.17
CA ASN A 378 -9.18 -18.79 21.16
C ASN A 378 -7.65 -18.75 21.31
N PRO A 379 -6.86 -18.45 20.24
CA PRO A 379 -5.41 -18.47 20.30
C PRO A 379 -4.84 -17.37 21.20
N TYR A 380 -5.66 -16.35 21.52
CA TYR A 380 -5.29 -15.22 22.36
C TYR A 380 -5.68 -15.44 23.84
N ASN A 381 -6.64 -16.34 24.08
CA ASN A 381 -7.07 -16.71 25.42
C ASN A 381 -7.49 -18.19 25.47
N PRO A 382 -6.55 -19.13 25.74
CA PRO A 382 -6.80 -20.57 25.74
C PRO A 382 -7.79 -21.02 26.83
N ASP A 383 -8.03 -20.20 27.87
CA ASP A 383 -8.96 -20.50 28.94
C ASP A 383 -10.42 -20.15 28.57
N GLN A 384 -10.64 -19.47 27.45
CA GLN A 384 -11.97 -19.18 26.93
C GLN A 384 -12.55 -20.33 26.11
N THR A 385 -13.73 -20.73 26.47
CA THR A 385 -14.48 -21.81 25.79
C THR A 385 -15.39 -21.33 24.65
N GLU A 386 -15.63 -20.00 24.54
CA GLU A 386 -16.42 -19.43 23.47
C GLU A 386 -15.57 -19.17 22.23
N PRO A 387 -15.95 -19.69 21.05
CA PRO A 387 -15.20 -19.47 19.82
C PRO A 387 -15.25 -18.00 19.41
N LEU A 388 -14.11 -17.48 18.92
CA LEU A 388 -14.06 -16.17 18.28
C LEU A 388 -14.77 -16.22 16.93
N LEU A 389 -15.67 -15.29 16.70
CA LEU A 389 -16.35 -15.15 15.41
C LEU A 389 -15.39 -14.61 14.35
N ALA A 390 -15.55 -15.07 13.11
CA ALA A 390 -14.80 -14.51 11.99
C ALA A 390 -15.11 -13.02 11.81
N ILE A 391 -14.09 -12.25 11.50
CA ILE A 391 -14.22 -10.84 11.09
C ILE A 391 -14.14 -10.78 9.57
N SER A 392 -15.16 -10.20 8.94
CA SER A 392 -15.28 -10.09 7.49
C SER A 392 -15.64 -8.64 7.11
N PRO A 393 -14.65 -7.79 6.86
CA PRO A 393 -14.90 -6.41 6.43
C PRO A 393 -15.61 -6.36 5.08
N GLN A 394 -16.38 -5.31 4.84
CA GLN A 394 -16.92 -5.03 3.52
C GLN A 394 -15.81 -4.49 2.62
N ILE A 395 -15.47 -5.23 1.55
CA ILE A 395 -14.41 -4.89 0.62
C ILE A 395 -14.97 -4.00 -0.49
N SER A 396 -14.28 -2.90 -0.78
CA SER A 396 -14.64 -1.98 -1.87
C SER A 396 -13.70 -2.14 -3.05
N SER A 397 -14.21 -1.94 -4.28
CA SER A 397 -13.38 -1.90 -5.48
C SER A 397 -12.95 -0.47 -5.77
N LEU A 398 -11.65 -0.26 -5.88
CA LEU A 398 -11.04 1.00 -6.27
C LEU A 398 -10.54 0.91 -7.71
N THR A 399 -10.93 1.86 -8.55
CA THR A 399 -10.45 1.97 -9.92
C THR A 399 -9.63 3.26 -10.07
N ASP A 400 -8.37 3.11 -10.47
CA ASP A 400 -7.43 4.22 -10.65
C ASP A 400 -7.16 4.45 -12.14
N HIS A 401 -7.49 5.65 -12.62
CA HIS A 401 -7.18 6.15 -13.96
C HIS A 401 -6.15 7.28 -13.85
N ASN A 402 -4.94 7.05 -14.34
CA ASN A 402 -3.90 8.07 -14.36
C ASN A 402 -3.58 8.46 -15.80
N ASN A 403 -3.65 9.76 -16.09
CA ASN A 403 -3.36 10.32 -17.41
C ASN A 403 -2.10 11.17 -17.32
N SER A 404 -1.10 10.87 -18.14
CA SER A 404 0.16 11.59 -18.18
C SER A 404 0.42 12.14 -19.57
N PHE A 405 0.82 13.41 -19.62
CA PHE A 405 1.26 14.07 -20.85
C PHE A 405 2.73 14.43 -20.73
N VAL A 406 3.51 14.12 -21.73
CA VAL A 406 4.94 14.40 -21.78
C VAL A 406 5.22 15.22 -23.04
N LEU A 407 5.90 16.34 -22.87
CA LEU A 407 6.42 17.15 -23.95
C LEU A 407 7.96 17.18 -23.86
N THR A 408 8.64 16.82 -24.93
CA THR A 408 10.08 16.88 -25.04
C THR A 408 10.49 17.83 -26.16
N LEU A 409 11.34 18.77 -25.84
CA LEU A 409 11.98 19.67 -26.79
C LEU A 409 13.47 19.36 -26.82
N GLY A 410 14.03 19.21 -28.01
CA GLY A 410 15.46 18.97 -28.14
C GLY A 410 16.07 19.66 -29.33
N VAL A 411 17.36 19.97 -29.22
CA VAL A 411 18.18 20.56 -30.25
C VAL A 411 19.36 19.63 -30.51
N LYS A 412 19.62 19.31 -31.75
CA LYS A 412 20.78 18.51 -32.17
C LYS A 412 21.80 19.46 -32.74
N PHE A 413 22.98 19.49 -32.13
CA PHE A 413 24.15 20.26 -32.60
C PHE A 413 24.97 19.50 -33.64
#